data_d0c2b7d8991f4faedcbf7353ccb2b57b
#
_entry.id   d0c2b7d8991f4faedcbf7353ccb2b57b
#
_cell.length_a   1.000
_cell.length_b   1.000
_cell.length_c   1.000
_cell.angle_alpha   90.00
_cell.angle_beta   90.00
_cell.angle_gamma   90.00
#
_symmetry.space_group_name_H-M   'P 1'
#
loop_
_entity.id
_entity.type
_entity.pdbx_description
1 polymer ?
#
loop_
_entity_poly.entity_id
_entity_poly.type
_entity_poly.pdbx_seq_one_letter_code
_entity_poly.pdbx_strand_id
1 'polypeptide(L)'
;TTDQGGYAGGFVGISKTGGLAEVGDETEIKSLIEANGLLNAVAYLIPKYEQCRVEFVKEGQVIGDLAGGFVADFQSGTLDDAGENIAVNNIEKVSGRSYAGGFAGKVYAGALADASKGISILGGLTGLNIQLNDLLKLVNVYVPIIKNAGVHSEEGLVVNASGYDETD
;
A
#
# COMPACT_ATOMS: atom_id res chain seq x y z
N THR A 1 3.21 -20.47 -8.83
CA THR A 1 2.65 -20.95 -7.55
C THR A 1 3.80 -21.08 -6.56
N THR A 2 3.88 -20.19 -5.59
CA THR A 2 4.85 -20.31 -4.50
C THR A 2 4.16 -21.02 -3.35
N ASP A 3 4.69 -22.17 -2.90
CA ASP A 3 4.25 -22.90 -1.72
C ASP A 3 4.52 -22.16 -0.40
N GLN A 4 5.02 -20.95 -0.47
CA GLN A 4 5.27 -20.06 0.65
C GLN A 4 4.48 -18.80 0.42
N GLY A 5 3.53 -18.50 1.28
CA GLY A 5 2.58 -17.39 1.24
C GLY A 5 3.04 -16.18 0.43
N GLY A 6 2.48 -16.01 -0.76
CA GLY A 6 2.89 -15.00 -1.74
C GLY A 6 1.86 -13.88 -1.89
N TYR A 7 2.36 -12.67 -2.05
CA TYR A 7 1.55 -11.50 -2.40
C TYR A 7 1.44 -11.39 -3.92
N ALA A 8 0.23 -11.50 -4.46
CA ALA A 8 -0.03 -11.37 -5.88
C ALA A 8 -0.92 -10.16 -6.15
N GLY A 9 -0.36 -9.14 -6.77
CA GLY A 9 -1.08 -7.98 -7.27
C GLY A 9 -0.85 -7.83 -8.77
N GLY A 10 -1.86 -7.44 -9.51
CA GLY A 10 -1.71 -7.18 -10.94
C GLY A 10 -0.71 -6.06 -11.24
N PHE A 11 -0.58 -5.10 -10.34
CA PHE A 11 0.36 -3.99 -10.43
C PHE A 11 1.40 -4.00 -9.30
N VAL A 12 0.94 -4.17 -8.05
CA VAL A 12 1.79 -4.10 -6.86
C VAL A 12 1.52 -5.29 -5.94
N GLY A 13 2.56 -6.00 -5.50
CA GLY A 13 2.43 -7.03 -4.47
C GLY A 13 2.11 -6.39 -3.10
N ILE A 14 2.98 -5.49 -2.63
CA ILE A 14 2.82 -4.78 -1.36
C ILE A 14 3.04 -3.29 -1.57
N SER A 15 2.11 -2.46 -1.11
CA SER A 15 2.26 -1.01 -1.03
C SER A 15 2.39 -0.59 0.42
N LYS A 16 3.56 -0.12 0.80
CA LYS A 16 3.83 0.40 2.14
C LYS A 16 4.75 1.61 2.08
N THR A 17 4.64 2.47 3.06
CA THR A 17 5.57 3.60 3.23
C THR A 17 6.93 3.09 3.69
N GLY A 18 8.00 3.62 3.11
CA GLY A 18 9.35 3.42 3.62
C GLY A 18 9.52 4.04 5.01
N GLY A 19 10.42 3.49 5.81
CA GLY A 19 10.79 4.08 7.10
C GLY A 19 11.78 5.24 6.91
N LEU A 20 11.70 6.27 7.77
CA LEU A 20 12.72 7.33 7.77
C LEU A 20 14.15 6.78 7.97
N ALA A 21 14.28 5.70 8.74
CA ALA A 21 15.56 5.01 8.94
C ALA A 21 16.14 4.37 7.65
N GLU A 22 15.32 4.17 6.63
CA GLU A 22 15.75 3.64 5.34
C GLU A 22 16.28 4.75 4.39
N VAL A 23 16.08 6.02 4.74
CA VAL A 23 16.49 7.19 3.92
C VAL A 23 17.96 7.56 4.16
N GLY A 24 18.48 7.28 5.36
CA GLY A 24 19.85 7.62 5.71
C GLY A 24 20.13 7.60 7.21
N ASP A 25 21.27 8.12 7.62
CA ASP A 25 21.62 8.28 9.03
C ASP A 25 20.86 9.44 9.69
N GLU A 26 21.03 9.59 11.02
CA GLU A 26 20.35 10.66 11.80
C GLU A 26 20.63 12.06 11.27
N THR A 27 21.82 12.32 10.70
CA THR A 27 22.23 13.63 10.18
C THR A 27 21.49 13.92 8.88
N GLU A 28 21.38 12.93 8.00
CA GLU A 28 20.67 13.07 6.72
C GLU A 28 19.17 13.24 6.94
N ILE A 29 18.57 12.46 7.86
CA ILE A 29 17.17 12.59 8.25
C ILE A 29 16.88 13.96 8.85
N LYS A 30 17.76 14.46 9.75
CA LYS A 30 17.64 15.77 10.36
C LYS A 30 17.69 16.86 9.31
N SER A 31 18.65 16.81 8.40
CA SER A 31 18.79 17.77 7.28
C SER A 31 17.58 17.79 6.37
N LEU A 32 17.01 16.62 6.07
CA LEU A 32 15.80 16.50 5.25
C LEU A 32 14.59 17.15 5.93
N ILE A 33 14.42 16.92 7.24
CA ILE A 33 13.33 17.49 8.03
C ILE A 33 13.49 19.01 8.18
N GLU A 34 14.72 19.50 8.46
CA GLU A 34 15.01 20.93 8.59
C GLU A 34 14.77 21.68 7.26
N ALA A 35 15.12 21.07 6.12
CA ALA A 35 14.94 21.69 4.82
C ALA A 35 13.48 21.70 4.36
N ASN A 36 12.70 20.66 4.64
CA ASN A 36 11.39 20.45 4.04
C ASN A 36 10.24 20.44 5.05
N GLY A 37 10.54 20.38 6.33
CA GLY A 37 9.55 20.09 7.39
C GLY A 37 9.18 18.60 7.45
N LEU A 38 8.82 18.14 8.64
CA LEU A 38 8.55 16.71 8.89
C LEU A 38 7.49 16.11 7.97
N LEU A 39 6.36 16.81 7.79
CA LEU A 39 5.25 16.28 6.97
C LEU A 39 5.64 16.12 5.51
N ASN A 40 6.38 17.08 4.96
CA ASN A 40 6.85 17.00 3.58
C ASN A 40 7.90 15.92 3.41
N ALA A 41 8.85 15.81 4.35
CA ALA A 41 9.85 14.74 4.33
C ALA A 41 9.18 13.35 4.32
N VAL A 42 8.17 13.13 5.16
CA VAL A 42 7.42 11.86 5.19
C VAL A 42 6.58 11.68 3.92
N ALA A 43 6.00 12.75 3.37
CA ALA A 43 5.20 12.65 2.14
C ALA A 43 5.97 12.10 0.93
N TYR A 44 7.29 12.27 0.88
CA TYR A 44 8.14 11.68 -0.16
C TYR A 44 8.28 10.16 -0.03
N LEU A 45 8.03 9.61 1.15
CA LEU A 45 8.16 8.17 1.41
C LEU A 45 6.87 7.39 1.12
N ILE A 46 5.78 8.11 0.83
CA ILE A 46 4.47 7.51 0.61
C ILE A 46 4.31 7.17 -0.85
N PRO A 47 4.01 5.92 -1.20
CA PRO A 47 3.74 5.54 -2.58
C PRO A 47 2.56 6.33 -3.15
N LYS A 48 2.74 6.88 -4.35
CA LYS A 48 1.68 7.55 -5.10
C LYS A 48 1.50 6.86 -6.44
N TYR A 49 0.27 6.53 -6.73
CA TYR A 49 -0.15 5.89 -7.97
C TYR A 49 -1.12 6.85 -8.67
N GLU A 50 -0.61 7.55 -9.68
CA GLU A 50 -1.39 8.50 -10.46
C GLU A 50 -1.53 7.95 -11.88
N GLN A 51 -2.75 7.92 -12.41
CA GLN A 51 -3.09 7.41 -13.74
C GLN A 51 -2.59 5.96 -13.99
N CYS A 52 -2.49 5.17 -12.91
CA CYS A 52 -2.06 3.79 -13.00
C CYS A 52 -3.25 2.85 -13.22
N ARG A 53 -3.14 2.01 -14.23
CA ARG A 53 -4.16 1.01 -14.58
C ARG A 53 -3.50 -0.31 -14.91
N VAL A 54 -4.18 -1.40 -14.56
CA VAL A 54 -3.86 -2.75 -15.01
C VAL A 54 -4.87 -3.17 -16.05
N GLU A 55 -4.39 -3.59 -17.20
CA GLU A 55 -5.18 -4.15 -18.27
C GLU A 55 -4.86 -5.64 -18.40
N PHE A 56 -5.86 -6.48 -18.16
CA PHE A 56 -5.72 -7.91 -18.40
C PHE A 56 -6.17 -8.25 -19.81
N VAL A 57 -5.37 -9.04 -20.50
CA VAL A 57 -5.80 -9.71 -21.72
C VAL A 57 -6.58 -10.97 -21.34
N LYS A 58 -7.19 -11.65 -22.31
CA LYS A 58 -8.05 -12.83 -22.09
C LYS A 58 -7.61 -13.72 -20.92
N GLU A 59 -8.59 -14.15 -20.10
CA GLU A 59 -8.41 -15.07 -18.96
C GLU A 59 -7.49 -14.49 -17.88
N GLY A 60 -7.57 -13.17 -17.66
CA GLY A 60 -6.76 -12.48 -16.67
C GLY A 60 -7.00 -12.97 -15.25
N GLN A 61 -5.97 -13.53 -14.63
CA GLN A 61 -6.06 -14.12 -13.30
C GLN A 61 -4.96 -13.62 -12.38
N VAL A 62 -5.31 -13.40 -11.12
CA VAL A 62 -4.35 -13.13 -10.03
C VAL A 62 -4.52 -14.20 -8.96
N ILE A 63 -3.45 -14.93 -8.66
CA ILE A 63 -3.47 -16.05 -7.71
C ILE A 63 -2.30 -15.91 -6.74
N GLY A 64 -2.58 -15.92 -5.44
CA GLY A 64 -1.57 -15.81 -4.38
C GLY A 64 -2.12 -16.18 -3.02
N ASP A 65 -1.36 -15.99 -1.98
CA ASP A 65 -1.85 -16.10 -0.60
C ASP A 65 -2.73 -14.90 -0.25
N LEU A 66 -2.20 -13.70 -0.47
CA LEU A 66 -2.98 -12.47 -0.61
C LEU A 66 -3.04 -12.11 -2.09
N ALA A 67 -4.23 -11.94 -2.64
CA ALA A 67 -4.43 -11.66 -4.05
C ALA A 67 -5.30 -10.42 -4.27
N GLY A 68 -4.87 -9.51 -5.12
CA GLY A 68 -5.61 -8.31 -5.50
C GLY A 68 -5.43 -7.95 -6.96
N GLY A 69 -6.49 -7.54 -7.65
CA GLY A 69 -6.42 -7.19 -9.06
C GLY A 69 -5.44 -6.05 -9.34
N PHE A 70 -5.31 -5.08 -8.45
CA PHE A 70 -4.31 -4.02 -8.51
C PHE A 70 -3.18 -4.27 -7.50
N VAL A 71 -3.51 -4.42 -6.22
CA VAL A 71 -2.55 -4.58 -5.13
C VAL A 71 -2.94 -5.72 -4.20
N ALA A 72 -2.00 -6.57 -3.79
CA ALA A 72 -2.31 -7.63 -2.84
C ALA A 72 -2.45 -7.09 -1.41
N ASP A 73 -1.49 -6.29 -0.94
CA ASP A 73 -1.47 -5.74 0.42
C ASP A 73 -1.24 -4.22 0.37
N PHE A 74 -2.27 -3.44 0.67
CA PHE A 74 -2.24 -1.99 0.63
C PHE A 74 -2.22 -1.40 2.04
N GLN A 75 -1.04 -1.16 2.56
CA GLN A 75 -0.80 -0.69 3.93
C GLN A 75 -0.70 0.82 4.01
N SER A 76 -0.20 1.46 2.95
CA SER A 76 -0.14 2.92 2.80
C SER A 76 0.01 3.28 1.33
N GLY A 77 -0.24 4.51 1.01
CA GLY A 77 -0.15 5.04 -0.34
C GLY A 77 -1.42 5.75 -0.78
N THR A 78 -1.31 6.47 -1.86
CA THR A 78 -2.45 7.14 -2.49
C THR A 78 -2.59 6.63 -3.91
N LEU A 79 -3.74 6.07 -4.24
CA LEU A 79 -4.19 5.89 -5.61
C LEU A 79 -5.25 6.93 -5.90
N ASP A 80 -4.99 7.79 -6.85
CA ASP A 80 -5.94 8.79 -7.32
C ASP A 80 -5.94 8.84 -8.84
N ASP A 81 -7.13 8.97 -9.42
CA ASP A 81 -7.33 9.07 -10.86
C ASP A 81 -6.68 7.91 -11.65
N ALA A 82 -7.28 6.74 -11.55
CA ALA A 82 -6.81 5.56 -12.30
C ALA A 82 -7.07 5.63 -13.83
N GLY A 83 -7.47 6.78 -14.34
CA GLY A 83 -7.93 6.93 -15.72
C GLY A 83 -9.32 6.29 -15.92
N GLU A 84 -10.29 7.06 -16.41
CA GLU A 84 -11.68 6.61 -16.54
C GLU A 84 -12.28 5.98 -15.27
N ASN A 85 -11.67 6.21 -14.11
CA ASN A 85 -12.01 5.61 -12.82
C ASN A 85 -11.89 4.07 -12.77
N ILE A 86 -11.13 3.46 -13.66
CA ILE A 86 -10.91 2.02 -13.73
C ILE A 86 -9.44 1.71 -13.47
N ALA A 87 -9.13 1.21 -12.28
CA ALA A 87 -7.77 0.79 -11.91
C ALA A 87 -7.44 -0.61 -12.41
N VAL A 88 -8.45 -1.47 -12.54
CA VAL A 88 -8.30 -2.86 -13.02
C VAL A 88 -9.33 -3.11 -14.09
N ASN A 89 -8.89 -3.49 -15.27
CA ASN A 89 -9.77 -3.78 -16.40
C ASN A 89 -9.59 -5.21 -16.91
N ASN A 90 -10.69 -5.84 -17.31
CA ASN A 90 -10.76 -7.18 -17.87
C ASN A 90 -10.17 -8.31 -17.01
N ILE A 91 -10.27 -8.18 -15.68
CA ILE A 91 -9.89 -9.25 -14.78
C ILE A 91 -11.04 -10.24 -14.63
N GLU A 92 -10.76 -11.53 -14.77
CA GLU A 92 -11.78 -12.59 -14.68
C GLU A 92 -11.73 -13.31 -13.33
N LYS A 93 -10.55 -13.45 -12.75
CA LYS A 93 -10.39 -14.21 -11.51
C LYS A 93 -9.35 -13.63 -10.57
N VAL A 94 -9.71 -13.52 -9.30
CA VAL A 94 -8.79 -13.31 -8.20
C VAL A 94 -8.96 -14.41 -7.17
N SER A 95 -7.90 -15.15 -6.89
CA SER A 95 -7.92 -16.23 -5.92
C SER A 95 -6.83 -16.04 -4.88
N GLY A 96 -7.24 -15.93 -3.62
CA GLY A 96 -6.34 -15.84 -2.47
C GLY A 96 -6.52 -17.04 -1.56
N ARG A 97 -5.46 -17.43 -0.84
CA ARG A 97 -5.59 -18.39 0.25
C ARG A 97 -6.17 -17.70 1.49
N SER A 98 -5.58 -16.57 1.89
CA SER A 98 -5.99 -15.80 3.07
C SER A 98 -6.94 -14.66 2.72
N TYR A 99 -6.61 -13.89 1.69
CA TYR A 99 -7.39 -12.72 1.27
C TYR A 99 -7.44 -12.60 -0.26
N ALA A 100 -8.60 -12.22 -0.77
CA ALA A 100 -8.79 -11.94 -2.19
C ALA A 100 -9.68 -10.71 -2.40
N GLY A 101 -9.38 -9.90 -3.39
CA GLY A 101 -10.19 -8.74 -3.75
C GLY A 101 -9.97 -8.30 -5.19
N GLY A 102 -11.03 -7.88 -5.87
CA GLY A 102 -10.95 -7.43 -7.26
C GLY A 102 -9.98 -6.27 -7.47
N PHE A 103 -9.89 -5.37 -6.51
CA PHE A 103 -8.91 -4.28 -6.47
C PHE A 103 -7.74 -4.61 -5.53
N ALA A 104 -8.00 -4.77 -4.24
CA ALA A 104 -7.00 -5.04 -3.22
C ALA A 104 -7.35 -6.31 -2.43
N GLY A 105 -6.38 -7.16 -2.17
CA GLY A 105 -6.54 -8.33 -1.32
C GLY A 105 -6.78 -7.94 0.13
N LYS A 106 -5.97 -7.02 0.64
CA LYS A 106 -6.07 -6.48 2.00
C LYS A 106 -5.77 -4.99 1.99
N VAL A 107 -6.55 -4.22 2.75
CA VAL A 107 -6.33 -2.77 2.96
C VAL A 107 -6.37 -2.49 4.45
N TYR A 108 -5.33 -1.92 4.99
CA TYR A 108 -5.28 -1.50 6.40
C TYR A 108 -4.14 -0.51 6.63
N ALA A 109 -4.23 0.28 7.68
CA ALA A 109 -3.19 1.24 8.05
C ALA A 109 -2.00 0.54 8.73
N GLY A 110 -1.36 -0.40 8.04
CA GLY A 110 -0.25 -1.21 8.56
C GLY A 110 1.00 -0.39 8.87
N ALA A 111 1.21 0.66 8.11
CA ALA A 111 2.32 1.58 8.32
C ALA A 111 2.24 2.35 9.65
N LEU A 112 1.07 2.42 10.32
CA LEU A 112 0.96 3.00 11.66
C LEU A 112 1.77 2.22 12.70
N ALA A 113 1.87 0.91 12.56
CA ALA A 113 2.70 0.08 13.45
C ALA A 113 4.20 0.36 13.24
N ASP A 114 4.60 0.61 11.99
CA ASP A 114 5.98 0.99 11.66
C ASP A 114 6.24 2.48 11.91
N ALA A 115 5.22 3.34 11.84
CA ALA A 115 5.31 4.73 12.24
C ALA A 115 5.66 4.90 13.72
N SER A 116 5.25 3.98 14.58
CA SER A 116 5.66 3.99 16.00
C SER A 116 7.18 3.87 16.15
N LYS A 117 7.85 3.12 15.29
CA LYS A 117 9.31 3.03 15.23
C LYS A 117 9.92 4.32 14.68
N GLY A 118 9.30 4.92 13.66
CA GLY A 118 9.69 6.23 13.13
C GLY A 118 9.55 7.36 14.15
N ILE A 119 8.48 7.35 14.94
CA ILE A 119 8.29 8.31 16.04
C ILE A 119 9.35 8.10 17.14
N SER A 120 9.74 6.86 17.41
CA SER A 120 10.82 6.56 18.34
C SER A 120 12.18 7.10 17.84
N ILE A 121 12.44 6.99 16.54
CA ILE A 121 13.63 7.59 15.91
C ILE A 121 13.58 9.11 16.01
N LEU A 122 12.43 9.72 15.71
CA LEU A 122 12.24 11.18 15.83
C LEU A 122 12.39 11.67 17.26
N GLY A 123 11.96 10.88 18.26
CA GLY A 123 12.18 11.17 19.68
C GLY A 123 13.65 11.11 20.11
N GLY A 124 14.49 10.41 19.36
CA GLY A 124 15.94 10.37 19.53
C GLY A 124 16.69 11.51 18.83
N LEU A 125 16.06 12.20 17.88
CA LEU A 125 16.66 13.34 17.18
C LEU A 125 16.63 14.58 18.08
N THR A 126 17.70 14.78 18.82
CA THR A 126 17.85 15.93 19.74
C THR A 126 17.91 17.25 18.95
N GLY A 127 17.09 18.23 19.35
CA GLY A 127 17.06 19.57 18.78
C GLY A 127 15.98 19.81 17.71
N LEU A 128 15.16 18.81 17.36
CA LEU A 128 13.97 19.03 16.55
C LEU A 128 12.79 19.43 17.43
N ASN A 129 12.19 20.56 17.15
CA ASN A 129 10.97 21.00 17.82
C ASN A 129 9.73 20.45 17.11
N ILE A 130 9.42 19.16 17.34
CA ILE A 130 8.28 18.50 16.73
C ILE A 130 7.04 18.76 17.56
N GLN A 131 6.04 19.41 16.98
CA GLN A 131 4.78 19.71 17.66
C GLN A 131 3.87 18.46 17.65
N LEU A 132 3.10 18.28 18.74
CA LEU A 132 2.13 17.18 18.82
C LEU A 132 1.13 17.18 17.66
N ASN A 133 0.74 18.37 17.19
CA ASN A 133 -0.15 18.51 16.03
C ASN A 133 0.47 17.96 14.74
N ASP A 134 1.78 18.02 14.58
CA ASP A 134 2.47 17.47 13.41
C ASP A 134 2.54 15.94 13.49
N LEU A 135 2.69 15.39 14.68
CA LEU A 135 2.60 13.95 14.91
C LEU A 135 1.20 13.41 14.61
N LEU A 136 0.14 14.14 14.99
CA LEU A 136 -1.24 13.76 14.68
C LEU A 136 -1.55 13.83 13.19
N LYS A 137 -1.02 14.83 12.48
CA LYS A 137 -1.12 14.91 11.02
C LYS A 137 -0.36 13.77 10.34
N LEU A 138 0.78 13.37 10.90
CA LEU A 138 1.57 12.26 10.41
C LEU A 138 0.75 10.96 10.35
N VAL A 139 -0.05 10.68 11.37
CA VAL A 139 -0.93 9.49 11.41
C VAL A 139 -1.85 9.44 10.19
N ASN A 140 -2.45 10.56 9.80
CA ASN A 140 -3.35 10.63 8.64
C ASN A 140 -2.64 10.39 7.30
N VAL A 141 -1.34 10.61 7.25
CA VAL A 141 -0.54 10.44 6.04
C VAL A 141 -0.25 8.96 5.75
N TYR A 142 -0.24 8.11 6.80
CA TYR A 142 0.02 6.68 6.67
C TYR A 142 -1.22 5.83 6.36
N VAL A 143 -2.38 6.43 6.22
CA VAL A 143 -3.62 5.70 5.88
C VAL A 143 -3.70 5.52 4.35
N PRO A 144 -4.02 4.32 3.86
CA PRO A 144 -4.27 4.12 2.44
C PRO A 144 -5.42 5.00 1.93
N ILE A 145 -5.21 5.68 0.82
CA ILE A 145 -6.21 6.53 0.18
C ILE A 145 -6.47 5.99 -1.22
N ILE A 146 -7.71 5.62 -1.49
CA ILE A 146 -8.16 5.12 -2.78
C ILE A 146 -9.28 6.01 -3.27
N LYS A 147 -9.08 6.65 -4.42
CA LYS A 147 -10.06 7.50 -5.07
C LYS A 147 -10.13 7.18 -6.55
N ASN A 148 -11.31 7.34 -7.12
CA ASN A 148 -11.52 7.24 -8.57
C ASN A 148 -10.89 5.95 -9.16
N ALA A 149 -11.10 4.80 -8.48
CA ALA A 149 -10.48 3.54 -8.82
C ALA A 149 -11.51 2.42 -8.75
N GLY A 150 -11.96 1.96 -9.90
CA GLY A 150 -12.89 0.85 -10.05
C GLY A 150 -12.24 -0.42 -10.56
N VAL A 151 -13.00 -1.48 -10.55
CA VAL A 151 -12.69 -2.76 -11.19
C VAL A 151 -13.77 -3.02 -12.23
N HIS A 152 -13.36 -3.32 -13.45
CA HIS A 152 -14.26 -3.67 -14.55
C HIS A 152 -13.90 -5.06 -15.10
N SER A 153 -14.93 -5.84 -15.43
CA SER A 153 -14.81 -7.12 -16.10
C SER A 153 -15.96 -7.29 -17.08
N GLU A 154 -15.66 -7.61 -18.32
CA GLU A 154 -16.69 -7.79 -19.36
C GLU A 154 -17.47 -9.09 -19.16
N GLU A 155 -16.82 -10.15 -18.72
CA GLU A 155 -17.41 -11.49 -18.55
C GLU A 155 -17.83 -11.80 -17.12
N GLY A 156 -17.59 -10.86 -16.19
CA GLY A 156 -17.80 -11.03 -14.76
C GLY A 156 -16.52 -11.42 -14.04
N LEU A 157 -16.42 -11.01 -12.78
CA LEU A 157 -15.27 -11.24 -11.92
C LEU A 157 -15.60 -12.28 -10.85
N VAL A 158 -14.79 -13.33 -10.76
CA VAL A 158 -14.83 -14.30 -9.67
C VAL A 158 -13.76 -13.95 -8.64
N VAL A 159 -14.17 -13.64 -7.42
CA VAL A 159 -13.25 -13.42 -6.28
C VAL A 159 -13.44 -14.55 -5.29
N ASN A 160 -12.39 -15.29 -5.00
CA ASN A 160 -12.42 -16.42 -4.08
C ASN A 160 -11.27 -16.35 -3.08
N ALA A 161 -11.62 -16.40 -1.78
CA ALA A 161 -10.69 -16.61 -0.70
C ALA A 161 -10.98 -17.98 -0.08
N SER A 162 -10.08 -18.94 -0.27
CA SER A 162 -10.32 -20.33 0.14
C SER A 162 -10.20 -20.56 1.65
N GLY A 163 -9.68 -19.59 2.40
CA GLY A 163 -9.39 -19.74 3.83
C GLY A 163 -8.16 -20.61 4.09
N TYR A 164 -7.67 -20.57 5.31
CA TYR A 164 -6.75 -21.58 5.82
C TYR A 164 -7.57 -22.78 6.24
N ASP A 165 -7.32 -23.93 5.67
CA ASP A 165 -7.74 -25.19 6.28
C ASP A 165 -6.65 -25.53 7.32
N GLU A 166 -6.98 -25.43 8.60
CA GLU A 166 -6.02 -25.69 9.70
C GLU A 166 -5.59 -27.17 9.78
N THR A 167 -5.93 -27.96 8.78
CA THR A 167 -5.69 -29.43 8.76
C THR A 167 -4.58 -29.86 7.80
N ASP A 168 -3.81 -28.94 7.17
CA ASP A 168 -2.65 -29.27 6.34
C ASP A 168 -1.32 -28.88 7.00
#